data_00ac6dc5a2b5bf1cd642bd5b6981eab6
#
_entry.id   00ac6dc5a2b5bf1cd642bd5b6981eab6
#
_cell.length_a   1.000
_cell.length_b   1.000
_cell.length_c   1.000
_cell.angle_alpha   90.00
_cell.angle_beta   90.00
_cell.angle_gamma   90.00
#
_symmetry.space_group_name_H-M   'P 1'
#
loop_
_entity.id
_entity.type
_entity.pdbx_description
1 polymer ?
#
loop_
_entity_poly.entity_id
_entity_poly.type
_entity_poly.pdbx_seq_one_letter_code
_entity_poly.pdbx_strand_id
1 'polypeptide(L)'
;MLIRKPADLKYSDVTDERLFLRRREFIQIGAGLMGAAAGGVLAACGNSALDAAGSGSAATAPPQTPLAGIAKKMVTTDEPLNKFEEITGYNNFYEFGTNKGDPAKYAGQMKTSPWTVKIDGLCNKPGNYSVDDLIKTADLEERIYRFRCVEAWSMVIPWVGVPLAAVLKKAEPQPKATFVEMQTLLRPNEMPGLFSGGLNWPYTEGLRMDEAMNPLSLLAVGLYGKTLMNQNGAPIRLVVPWKYGFKNVKSIVRIRFVDKMPNTAWNDANPGEYGFYSNVNPTKDHPRWSQATERRIPSYFKTTKTLMFNGYADQVASMYAGMDLKKNY
;
A
#
# COMPACT_ATOMS: atom_id res chain seq x y z
N MET A 1 -46.79 -12.19 1.49
CA MET A 1 -45.40 -11.94 1.97
C MET A 1 -45.25 -10.44 2.14
N LEU A 2 -45.32 -9.91 3.35
CA LEU A 2 -45.24 -8.46 3.61
C LEU A 2 -43.75 -8.07 3.67
N ILE A 3 -43.29 -7.38 2.63
CA ILE A 3 -41.95 -6.75 2.63
C ILE A 3 -42.01 -5.55 3.57
N ARG A 4 -41.46 -5.68 4.78
CA ARG A 4 -41.21 -4.53 5.66
C ARG A 4 -40.08 -3.70 5.08
N LYS A 5 -40.35 -2.42 4.78
CA LYS A 5 -39.27 -1.44 4.52
C LYS A 5 -38.38 -1.36 5.77
N PRO A 6 -37.03 -1.31 5.61
CA PRO A 6 -36.14 -1.01 6.72
C PRO A 6 -36.54 0.34 7.32
N ALA A 7 -36.57 0.43 8.66
CA ALA A 7 -36.73 1.70 9.33
C ALA A 7 -35.55 2.60 8.98
N ASP A 8 -35.80 3.84 8.55
CA ASP A 8 -34.76 4.83 8.32
C ASP A 8 -33.98 5.04 9.62
N LEU A 9 -32.69 4.71 9.60
CA LEU A 9 -31.79 4.91 10.72
C LEU A 9 -31.67 6.40 11.03
N LYS A 10 -32.00 6.80 12.23
CA LYS A 10 -31.77 8.18 12.71
C LYS A 10 -30.29 8.35 13.04
N TYR A 11 -29.77 9.57 12.93
CA TYR A 11 -28.37 9.89 13.27
C TYR A 11 -28.00 9.47 14.71
N SER A 12 -28.99 9.47 15.63
CA SER A 12 -28.85 8.96 17.01
C SER A 12 -28.61 7.45 17.10
N ASP A 13 -28.92 6.70 16.06
CA ASP A 13 -28.82 5.24 16.03
C ASP A 13 -27.46 4.78 15.45
N VAL A 14 -26.63 5.72 15.01
CA VAL A 14 -25.29 5.49 14.45
C VAL A 14 -24.26 5.79 15.52
N THR A 15 -23.46 4.80 15.87
CA THR A 15 -22.34 5.00 16.82
C THR A 15 -21.35 6.03 16.27
N ASP A 16 -21.02 7.06 17.04
CA ASP A 16 -20.03 8.08 16.68
C ASP A 16 -18.72 7.40 16.25
N GLU A 17 -18.16 7.84 15.12
CA GLU A 17 -16.95 7.26 14.54
C GLU A 17 -15.79 7.19 15.53
N ARG A 18 -15.67 8.18 16.43
CA ARG A 18 -14.64 8.22 17.48
C ARG A 18 -14.82 7.08 18.50
N LEU A 19 -16.06 6.73 18.82
CA LEU A 19 -16.38 5.61 19.71
C LEU A 19 -16.16 4.27 18.99
N PHE A 20 -16.45 4.19 17.70
CA PHE A 20 -16.20 3.00 16.89
C PHE A 20 -14.71 2.70 16.76
N LEU A 21 -13.88 3.73 16.53
CA LEU A 21 -12.42 3.59 16.42
C LEU A 21 -11.75 3.23 17.76
N ARG A 22 -12.38 3.61 18.90
CA ARG A 22 -11.89 3.28 20.26
C ARG A 22 -12.50 2.01 20.85
N ARG A 23 -13.16 1.20 20.08
CA ARG A 23 -13.85 -0.02 20.53
C ARG A 23 -12.96 -0.96 21.34
N ARG A 24 -11.69 -1.10 21.00
CA ARG A 24 -10.71 -1.94 21.73
C ARG A 24 -10.36 -1.34 23.10
N GLU A 25 -10.17 -0.03 23.19
CA GLU A 25 -9.92 0.66 24.48
C GLU A 25 -11.13 0.53 25.41
N PHE A 26 -12.33 0.65 24.84
CA PHE A 26 -13.59 0.52 25.61
C PHE A 26 -13.79 -0.91 26.16
N ILE A 27 -13.47 -1.93 25.39
CA ILE A 27 -13.54 -3.34 25.81
C ILE A 27 -12.50 -3.61 26.88
N GLN A 28 -11.29 -3.05 26.80
CA GLN A 28 -10.25 -3.21 27.82
C GLN A 28 -10.60 -2.49 29.13
N ILE A 29 -11.21 -1.32 29.08
CA ILE A 29 -11.71 -0.59 30.26
C ILE A 29 -12.88 -1.34 30.88
N GLY A 30 -13.81 -1.89 30.10
CA GLY A 30 -14.94 -2.69 30.59
C GLY A 30 -14.50 -3.99 31.24
N ALA A 31 -13.48 -4.66 30.73
CA ALA A 31 -12.91 -5.87 31.34
C ALA A 31 -12.16 -5.57 32.66
N GLY A 32 -11.52 -4.39 32.76
CA GLY A 32 -10.86 -3.93 33.99
C GLY A 32 -11.83 -3.60 35.14
N LEU A 33 -13.02 -3.08 34.81
CA LEU A 33 -14.04 -2.73 35.82
C LEU A 33 -14.82 -3.94 36.37
N MET A 34 -14.96 -5.02 35.62
CA MET A 34 -15.57 -6.27 36.11
C MET A 34 -14.62 -7.09 36.98
N GLY A 35 -13.31 -6.88 36.90
CA GLY A 35 -12.32 -7.53 37.75
C GLY A 35 -12.20 -6.91 39.17
N ALA A 36 -12.66 -5.68 39.37
CA ALA A 36 -12.52 -4.94 40.62
C ALA A 36 -13.66 -5.17 41.65
N ALA A 37 -14.72 -5.89 41.26
CA ALA A 37 -15.88 -6.14 42.14
C ALA A 37 -15.83 -7.46 42.97
N ALA A 38 -14.77 -8.26 42.81
CA ALA A 38 -14.61 -9.51 43.53
C ALA A 38 -13.21 -9.62 44.15
N GLY A 39 -12.97 -8.95 45.27
CA GLY A 39 -11.71 -9.16 45.99
C GLY A 39 -11.31 -7.97 46.87
N GLY A 40 -12.01 -7.80 47.97
CA GLY A 40 -11.56 -6.92 49.04
C GLY A 40 -10.44 -7.56 49.87
N VAL A 41 -9.52 -6.71 50.30
CA VAL A 41 -8.56 -6.88 51.42
C VAL A 41 -7.39 -7.83 51.16
N LEU A 42 -6.22 -7.28 50.97
CA LEU A 42 -5.04 -7.43 51.80
C LEU A 42 -3.96 -6.43 51.40
N ALA A 43 -3.61 -5.58 52.35
CA ALA A 43 -2.59 -4.55 52.26
C ALA A 43 -1.18 -5.11 52.44
N ALA A 44 -0.24 -4.37 51.90
CA ALA A 44 1.13 -4.15 52.35
C ALA A 44 2.26 -5.02 51.77
N CYS A 45 3.27 -4.29 51.31
CA CYS A 45 4.69 -4.61 51.18
C CYS A 45 5.14 -5.40 49.93
N GLY A 46 5.86 -4.70 49.07
CA GLY A 46 6.76 -5.32 48.12
C GLY A 46 6.91 -4.55 46.81
N ASN A 47 7.73 -3.50 46.83
CA ASN A 47 8.31 -2.94 45.63
C ASN A 47 9.10 -4.00 44.85
N SER A 48 9.06 -3.86 43.53
CA SER A 48 9.98 -4.49 42.58
C SER A 48 9.52 -5.85 42.05
N ALA A 49 8.87 -5.85 40.89
CA ALA A 49 9.03 -6.81 39.78
C ALA A 49 7.82 -6.89 38.83
N LEU A 50 7.37 -5.76 38.24
CA LEU A 50 6.43 -5.77 37.10
C LEU A 50 6.75 -4.75 36.00
N ASP A 51 7.99 -4.25 35.95
CA ASP A 51 8.49 -3.38 34.86
C ASP A 51 9.35 -4.14 33.84
N ALA A 52 9.08 -5.40 33.62
CA ALA A 52 9.79 -6.20 32.61
C ALA A 52 8.85 -6.77 31.53
N ALA A 53 7.84 -6.00 31.12
CA ALA A 53 7.07 -6.30 29.91
C ALA A 53 7.42 -5.27 28.84
N GLY A 54 8.59 -5.49 28.20
CA GLY A 54 8.84 -5.11 26.83
C GLY A 54 8.71 -3.64 26.45
N SER A 55 9.56 -2.76 26.95
CA SER A 55 10.01 -1.60 26.14
C SER A 55 10.86 -2.14 25.01
N GLY A 56 10.24 -2.74 24.00
CA GLY A 56 10.88 -3.00 22.73
C GLY A 56 11.32 -1.66 22.19
N SER A 57 12.61 -1.35 22.28
CA SER A 57 13.24 -0.22 21.61
C SER A 57 12.73 -0.20 20.17
N ALA A 58 11.99 0.83 19.78
CA ALA A 58 11.57 1.01 18.41
C ALA A 58 12.85 1.00 17.57
N ALA A 59 13.05 -0.05 16.78
CA ALA A 59 14.23 -0.15 15.93
C ALA A 59 14.21 1.05 14.99
N THR A 60 15.20 1.92 15.14
CA THR A 60 15.32 3.12 14.30
C THR A 60 15.50 2.68 12.86
N ALA A 61 14.61 3.15 11.99
CA ALA A 61 14.74 2.92 10.56
C ALA A 61 16.12 3.44 10.09
N PRO A 62 16.76 2.75 9.12
CA PRO A 62 18.05 3.20 8.61
C PRO A 62 17.93 4.65 8.08
N PRO A 63 18.97 5.47 8.25
CA PRO A 63 18.95 6.85 7.79
C PRO A 63 18.79 6.89 6.27
N GLN A 64 17.95 7.81 5.79
CA GLN A 64 17.79 8.03 4.36
C GLN A 64 19.09 8.61 3.75
N THR A 65 19.49 8.03 2.62
CA THR A 65 20.64 8.51 1.86
C THR A 65 20.16 9.34 0.67
N PRO A 66 20.74 10.52 0.39
CA PRO A 66 20.48 11.25 -0.83
C PRO A 66 20.76 10.40 -2.07
N LEU A 67 19.87 10.46 -3.06
CA LEU A 67 20.05 9.79 -4.36
C LEU A 67 20.72 10.78 -5.32
N ALA A 68 21.88 10.39 -5.84
CA ALA A 68 22.57 11.15 -6.86
C ALA A 68 22.08 10.77 -8.27
N GLY A 69 22.30 11.66 -9.26
CA GLY A 69 22.06 11.34 -10.67
C GLY A 69 20.59 11.29 -11.08
N ILE A 70 19.71 12.02 -10.40
CA ILE A 70 18.32 12.18 -10.83
C ILE A 70 18.32 13.04 -12.10
N ALA A 71 18.17 12.40 -13.27
CA ALA A 71 18.37 13.03 -14.57
C ALA A 71 17.13 13.77 -15.08
N LYS A 72 15.93 13.36 -14.62
CA LYS A 72 14.66 13.91 -15.12
C LYS A 72 13.70 14.17 -13.98
N LYS A 73 12.86 15.19 -14.17
CA LYS A 73 11.73 15.48 -13.29
C LYS A 73 10.45 15.53 -14.12
N MET A 74 9.48 14.71 -13.76
CA MET A 74 8.15 14.72 -14.34
C MET A 74 7.14 15.21 -13.30
N VAL A 75 6.48 16.31 -13.63
CA VAL A 75 5.38 16.88 -12.81
C VAL A 75 4.08 16.59 -13.55
N THR A 76 3.17 15.84 -12.93
CA THR A 76 1.90 15.42 -13.55
C THR A 76 0.69 16.12 -12.94
N THR A 77 0.89 16.98 -11.96
CA THR A 77 -0.17 17.75 -11.30
C THR A 77 0.44 19.03 -10.72
N ASP A 78 -0.35 20.07 -10.69
CA ASP A 78 -0.06 21.37 -10.04
C ASP A 78 -0.50 21.41 -8.57
N GLU A 79 -1.09 20.33 -8.07
CA GLU A 79 -1.48 20.21 -6.68
C GLU A 79 -0.24 20.22 -5.75
N PRO A 80 -0.35 20.82 -4.55
CA PRO A 80 0.76 20.89 -3.61
C PRO A 80 1.19 19.50 -3.14
N LEU A 81 2.50 19.33 -2.97
CA LEU A 81 3.08 18.10 -2.42
C LEU A 81 2.62 17.90 -0.97
N ASN A 82 2.37 16.68 -0.59
CA ASN A 82 2.24 16.32 0.81
C ASN A 82 3.59 16.45 1.52
N LYS A 83 3.57 16.81 2.80
CA LYS A 83 4.79 16.85 3.60
C LYS A 83 5.38 15.46 3.81
N PHE A 84 6.68 15.39 4.02
CA PHE A 84 7.38 14.12 4.23
C PHE A 84 6.77 13.30 5.38
N GLU A 85 6.46 13.94 6.50
CA GLU A 85 5.89 13.34 7.70
C GLU A 85 4.49 12.74 7.43
N GLU A 86 3.71 13.38 6.56
CA GLU A 86 2.39 12.88 6.17
C GLU A 86 2.49 11.59 5.36
N ILE A 87 3.47 11.51 4.45
CA ILE A 87 3.68 10.35 3.59
C ILE A 87 4.30 9.19 4.38
N THR A 88 5.22 9.49 5.30
CA THR A 88 5.92 8.46 6.07
C THR A 88 5.15 8.01 7.32
N GLY A 89 4.24 8.84 7.82
CA GLY A 89 3.44 8.56 9.02
C GLY A 89 2.06 7.94 8.76
N TYR A 90 1.60 7.90 7.50
CA TYR A 90 0.25 7.41 7.16
C TYR A 90 0.31 6.39 6.03
N ASN A 91 0.38 5.11 6.37
CA ASN A 91 0.63 4.04 5.41
C ASN A 91 -0.29 2.84 5.60
N ASN A 92 -0.59 2.15 4.50
CA ASN A 92 -1.10 0.78 4.49
C ASN A 92 0.04 -0.15 4.10
N PHE A 93 0.58 -0.88 5.07
CA PHE A 93 1.57 -1.92 4.87
C PHE A 93 1.27 -3.02 5.90
N TYR A 94 0.34 -3.89 5.52
CA TYR A 94 -0.34 -4.83 6.42
C TYR A 94 0.59 -5.84 7.06
N GLU A 95 1.74 -6.09 6.45
CA GLU A 95 2.81 -6.91 7.00
C GLU A 95 3.38 -6.32 8.31
N PHE A 96 3.12 -5.02 8.58
CA PHE A 96 3.53 -4.34 9.83
C PHE A 96 2.35 -3.96 10.72
N GLY A 97 1.11 -4.21 10.29
CA GLY A 97 -0.09 -3.93 11.08
C GLY A 97 -1.20 -3.26 10.26
N THR A 98 -2.37 -3.15 10.87
CA THR A 98 -3.59 -2.68 10.21
C THR A 98 -3.89 -1.19 10.41
N ASN A 99 -3.25 -0.53 11.39
CA ASN A 99 -3.40 0.91 11.60
C ASN A 99 -2.43 1.68 10.72
N LYS A 100 -2.79 2.90 10.34
CA LYS A 100 -1.99 3.74 9.42
C LYS A 100 -0.61 4.13 9.98
N GLY A 101 -0.46 4.17 11.30
CA GLY A 101 0.80 4.46 11.98
C GLY A 101 1.65 3.22 12.27
N ASP A 102 1.10 2.01 12.16
CA ASP A 102 1.82 0.77 12.48
C ASP A 102 3.07 0.57 11.62
N PRO A 103 3.04 0.80 10.29
CA PRO A 103 4.24 0.66 9.47
C PRO A 103 5.37 1.59 9.91
N ALA A 104 5.08 2.84 10.25
CA ALA A 104 6.10 3.78 10.75
C ALA A 104 6.71 3.32 12.08
N LYS A 105 5.90 2.66 12.93
CA LYS A 105 6.32 2.17 14.23
C LYS A 105 7.13 0.87 14.16
N TYR A 106 6.76 -0.06 13.27
CA TYR A 106 7.28 -1.42 13.30
C TYR A 106 8.21 -1.78 12.13
N ALA A 107 8.16 -1.06 11.00
CA ALA A 107 8.98 -1.42 9.84
C ALA A 107 10.47 -1.14 10.02
N GLY A 108 10.89 -0.39 11.05
CA GLY A 108 12.29 -0.07 11.30
C GLY A 108 13.20 -1.28 11.43
N GLN A 109 12.68 -2.42 11.88
CA GLN A 109 13.45 -3.68 12.02
C GLN A 109 13.69 -4.42 10.69
N MET A 110 12.97 -4.09 9.61
CA MET A 110 13.15 -4.74 8.31
C MET A 110 14.51 -4.38 7.69
N LYS A 111 15.31 -5.40 7.43
CA LYS A 111 16.61 -5.26 6.77
C LYS A 111 16.44 -5.10 5.27
N THR A 112 16.90 -3.97 4.74
CA THR A 112 16.76 -3.59 3.32
C THR A 112 18.06 -3.72 2.52
N SER A 113 19.17 -4.15 3.15
CA SER A 113 20.45 -4.40 2.50
C SER A 113 21.14 -5.61 3.14
N PRO A 114 21.75 -6.54 2.34
CA PRO A 114 21.60 -6.61 0.89
C PRO A 114 20.20 -6.99 0.45
N TRP A 115 19.80 -6.58 -0.78
CA TRP A 115 18.46 -6.89 -1.31
C TRP A 115 18.53 -7.40 -2.74
N THR A 116 17.82 -8.49 -2.98
CA THR A 116 17.75 -9.15 -4.28
C THR A 116 16.31 -9.31 -4.71
N VAL A 117 16.05 -9.04 -5.98
CA VAL A 117 14.78 -9.29 -6.65
C VAL A 117 14.96 -10.45 -7.63
N LYS A 118 14.22 -11.53 -7.42
CA LYS A 118 14.17 -12.64 -8.37
C LYS A 118 13.27 -12.26 -9.53
N ILE A 119 13.77 -12.36 -10.76
CA ILE A 119 12.97 -12.23 -11.98
C ILE A 119 12.90 -13.61 -12.64
N ASP A 120 11.68 -14.12 -12.89
CA ASP A 120 11.47 -15.44 -13.47
C ASP A 120 10.16 -15.57 -14.29
N GLY A 121 9.79 -16.80 -14.64
CA GLY A 121 8.62 -17.10 -15.46
C GLY A 121 8.92 -17.05 -16.95
N LEU A 122 7.98 -16.49 -17.74
CA LEU A 122 8.06 -16.42 -19.20
C LEU A 122 8.99 -15.29 -19.66
N CYS A 123 10.29 -15.42 -19.40
CA CYS A 123 11.35 -14.52 -19.85
C CYS A 123 12.61 -15.28 -20.26
N ASN A 124 13.43 -14.67 -21.13
CA ASN A 124 14.64 -15.30 -21.67
C ASN A 124 15.85 -15.10 -20.75
N LYS A 125 15.83 -14.09 -19.88
CA LYS A 125 16.90 -13.77 -18.93
C LYS A 125 16.40 -13.80 -17.47
N PRO A 126 15.99 -14.97 -16.96
CA PRO A 126 15.67 -15.09 -15.54
C PRO A 126 16.94 -14.94 -14.68
N GLY A 127 16.78 -14.48 -13.45
CA GLY A 127 17.92 -14.30 -12.55
C GLY A 127 17.56 -13.63 -11.24
N ASN A 128 18.57 -13.50 -10.39
CA ASN A 128 18.51 -12.73 -9.16
C ASN A 128 19.30 -11.43 -9.39
N TYR A 129 18.63 -10.31 -9.28
CA TYR A 129 19.18 -8.99 -9.55
C TYR A 129 19.24 -8.19 -8.25
N SER A 130 20.36 -7.55 -7.96
CA SER A 130 20.42 -6.56 -6.89
C SER A 130 19.57 -5.34 -7.22
N VAL A 131 19.13 -4.58 -6.21
CA VAL A 131 18.45 -3.31 -6.47
C VAL A 131 19.31 -2.37 -7.30
N ASP A 132 20.62 -2.34 -7.03
CA ASP A 132 21.59 -1.53 -7.78
C ASP A 132 21.65 -1.92 -9.26
N ASP A 133 21.55 -3.21 -9.60
CA ASP A 133 21.49 -3.66 -11.00
C ASP A 133 20.19 -3.28 -11.70
N LEU A 134 19.10 -3.22 -10.94
CA LEU A 134 17.80 -2.82 -11.47
C LEU A 134 17.73 -1.31 -11.72
N ILE A 135 18.24 -0.50 -10.81
CA ILE A 135 18.23 0.97 -10.99
C ILE A 135 19.19 1.45 -12.09
N LYS A 136 20.18 0.66 -12.45
CA LYS A 136 21.10 0.95 -13.58
C LYS A 136 20.49 0.67 -14.97
N THR A 137 19.25 0.16 -15.03
CA THR A 137 18.59 -0.12 -16.32
C THR A 137 18.15 1.14 -17.07
N ALA A 138 18.01 2.25 -16.37
CA ALA A 138 17.67 3.57 -16.91
C ALA A 138 18.15 4.65 -15.95
N ASP A 139 18.12 5.92 -16.40
CA ASP A 139 18.36 7.06 -15.55
C ASP A 139 17.30 7.14 -14.45
N LEU A 140 17.72 7.56 -13.25
CA LEU A 140 16.78 7.86 -12.17
C LEU A 140 15.94 9.09 -12.55
N GLU A 141 14.65 8.99 -12.31
CA GLU A 141 13.69 10.06 -12.56
C GLU A 141 12.94 10.42 -11.26
N GLU A 142 12.77 11.71 -10.98
CA GLU A 142 11.79 12.17 -9.99
C GLU A 142 10.44 12.34 -10.68
N ARG A 143 9.39 11.73 -10.13
CA ARG A 143 8.02 11.79 -10.64
C ARG A 143 7.06 12.21 -9.56
N ILE A 144 6.44 13.37 -9.74
CA ILE A 144 5.41 13.88 -8.86
C ILE A 144 4.08 13.33 -9.33
N TYR A 145 3.53 12.41 -8.54
CA TYR A 145 2.30 11.69 -8.85
C TYR A 145 1.23 11.92 -7.80
N ARG A 146 -0.04 11.99 -8.26
CA ARG A 146 -1.19 11.71 -7.41
C ARG A 146 -1.14 10.25 -6.96
N PHE A 147 -1.47 10.01 -5.72
CA PHE A 147 -1.67 8.69 -5.13
C PHE A 147 -3.08 8.62 -4.55
N ARG A 148 -3.83 7.56 -4.84
CA ARG A 148 -5.20 7.38 -4.40
C ARG A 148 -5.38 6.00 -3.77
N CYS A 149 -5.76 5.95 -2.51
CA CYS A 149 -6.12 4.71 -1.84
C CYS A 149 -7.59 4.35 -2.12
N VAL A 150 -7.89 3.06 -2.19
CA VAL A 150 -9.27 2.57 -2.27
C VAL A 150 -10.13 3.04 -1.09
N GLU A 151 -9.54 3.32 0.07
CA GLU A 151 -10.18 3.88 1.27
C GLU A 151 -10.52 5.38 1.15
N ALA A 152 -10.60 5.91 -0.06
CA ALA A 152 -11.01 7.28 -0.36
C ALA A 152 -10.12 8.39 0.22
N TRP A 153 -8.86 8.14 0.46
CA TRP A 153 -7.87 9.18 0.78
C TRP A 153 -6.78 9.27 -0.29
N SER A 154 -6.11 10.39 -0.37
CA SER A 154 -5.14 10.68 -1.42
C SER A 154 -3.99 11.56 -0.96
N MET A 155 -2.89 11.51 -1.71
CA MET A 155 -1.66 12.28 -1.52
C MET A 155 -1.08 12.71 -2.87
N VAL A 156 -0.18 13.68 -2.88
CA VAL A 156 0.72 14.01 -3.99
C VAL A 156 2.15 13.74 -3.53
N ILE A 157 2.84 12.84 -4.22
CA ILE A 157 4.09 12.24 -3.74
C ILE A 157 5.20 12.37 -4.80
N PRO A 158 6.39 12.92 -4.45
CA PRO A 158 7.55 12.98 -5.33
C PRO A 158 8.38 11.69 -5.21
N TRP A 159 8.07 10.71 -6.05
CA TRP A 159 8.78 9.46 -6.14
C TRP A 159 10.07 9.60 -6.94
N VAL A 160 11.13 8.87 -6.55
CA VAL A 160 12.34 8.70 -7.34
C VAL A 160 12.51 7.23 -7.70
N GLY A 161 12.78 6.95 -8.97
CA GLY A 161 12.93 5.57 -9.44
C GLY A 161 13.27 5.46 -10.92
N VAL A 162 13.10 4.27 -11.46
CA VAL A 162 13.30 3.96 -12.89
C VAL A 162 11.99 3.49 -13.53
N PRO A 163 11.75 3.74 -14.82
CA PRO A 163 10.60 3.18 -15.52
C PRO A 163 10.55 1.66 -15.35
N LEU A 164 9.40 1.11 -14.93
CA LEU A 164 9.23 -0.34 -14.80
C LEU A 164 9.56 -1.06 -16.11
N ALA A 165 9.15 -0.50 -17.24
CA ALA A 165 9.42 -1.04 -18.58
C ALA A 165 10.90 -1.28 -18.85
N ALA A 166 11.81 -0.44 -18.34
CA ALA A 166 13.25 -0.60 -18.53
C ALA A 166 13.76 -1.88 -17.83
N VAL A 167 13.28 -2.11 -16.60
CA VAL A 167 13.62 -3.32 -15.83
C VAL A 167 13.04 -4.56 -16.49
N LEU A 168 11.78 -4.53 -16.93
CA LEU A 168 11.14 -5.68 -17.57
C LEU A 168 11.83 -6.06 -18.89
N LYS A 169 12.22 -5.07 -19.71
CA LYS A 169 12.95 -5.29 -20.97
C LYS A 169 14.29 -5.99 -20.75
N LYS A 170 14.98 -5.71 -19.64
CA LYS A 170 16.25 -6.40 -19.29
C LYS A 170 16.07 -7.90 -19.15
N ALA A 171 14.91 -8.35 -18.66
CA ALA A 171 14.60 -9.77 -18.53
C ALA A 171 14.16 -10.46 -19.84
N GLU A 172 13.92 -9.68 -20.91
CA GLU A 172 13.45 -10.17 -22.21
C GLU A 172 12.19 -11.03 -22.11
N PRO A 173 11.03 -10.43 -21.77
CA PRO A 173 9.79 -11.18 -21.66
C PRO A 173 9.42 -11.86 -22.97
N GLN A 174 8.97 -13.13 -22.87
CA GLN A 174 8.52 -13.89 -24.04
C GLN A 174 7.18 -13.37 -24.55
N PRO A 175 6.85 -13.55 -25.84
CA PRO A 175 5.57 -13.10 -26.40
C PRO A 175 4.32 -13.66 -25.71
N LYS A 176 4.44 -14.81 -25.02
CA LYS A 176 3.34 -15.42 -24.24
C LYS A 176 3.11 -14.72 -22.89
N ALA A 177 4.03 -13.91 -22.41
CA ALA A 177 3.88 -13.17 -21.16
C ALA A 177 2.85 -12.07 -21.33
N THR A 178 1.66 -12.27 -20.83
CA THR A 178 0.55 -11.31 -20.89
C THR A 178 0.34 -10.54 -19.59
N PHE A 179 0.91 -11.04 -18.48
CA PHE A 179 0.88 -10.39 -17.17
C PHE A 179 2.23 -10.43 -16.49
N VAL A 180 2.38 -9.52 -15.52
CA VAL A 180 3.50 -9.46 -14.59
C VAL A 180 2.96 -9.58 -13.18
N GLU A 181 3.41 -10.59 -12.44
CA GLU A 181 3.14 -10.81 -11.01
C GLU A 181 4.29 -10.26 -10.19
N MET A 182 4.00 -9.62 -9.08
CA MET A 182 5.01 -9.10 -8.14
C MET A 182 4.68 -9.52 -6.71
N GLN A 183 5.71 -9.84 -5.93
CA GLN A 183 5.56 -10.28 -4.54
C GLN A 183 6.38 -9.45 -3.58
N THR A 184 5.77 -9.15 -2.44
CA THR A 184 6.41 -8.52 -1.28
C THR A 184 7.27 -9.54 -0.52
N LEU A 185 8.29 -9.04 0.16
CA LEU A 185 9.07 -9.79 1.13
C LEU A 185 8.18 -10.52 2.14
N LEU A 186 8.57 -11.75 2.50
CA LEU A 186 7.95 -12.52 3.59
C LEU A 186 9.03 -12.89 4.61
N ARG A 187 9.12 -12.14 5.71
CA ARG A 187 10.04 -12.39 6.84
C ARG A 187 9.29 -12.25 8.17
N PRO A 188 8.69 -13.32 8.69
CA PRO A 188 7.87 -13.26 9.90
C PRO A 188 8.54 -12.62 11.11
N ASN A 189 9.85 -12.81 11.27
CA ASN A 189 10.60 -12.22 12.37
C ASN A 189 10.83 -10.70 12.28
N GLU A 190 10.62 -10.13 11.10
CA GLU A 190 10.75 -8.69 10.82
C GLU A 190 9.40 -8.02 10.55
N MET A 191 8.31 -8.78 10.40
CA MET A 191 7.00 -8.33 9.91
C MET A 191 5.87 -8.81 10.84
N PRO A 192 5.62 -8.12 11.95
CA PRO A 192 4.68 -8.58 12.98
C PRO A 192 3.22 -8.62 12.52
N GLY A 193 2.85 -7.88 11.48
CA GLY A 193 1.49 -7.84 10.94
C GLY A 193 1.06 -9.12 10.21
N LEU A 194 2.00 -9.99 9.82
CA LEU A 194 1.71 -11.26 9.14
C LEU A 194 0.82 -12.19 9.97
N PHE A 195 0.80 -12.03 11.29
CA PHE A 195 0.00 -12.85 12.19
C PHE A 195 -1.41 -12.28 12.46
N SER A 196 -1.74 -11.11 11.91
CA SER A 196 -3.04 -10.44 12.18
C SER A 196 -4.21 -10.99 11.39
N GLY A 197 -3.99 -11.91 10.45
CA GLY A 197 -5.03 -12.53 9.60
C GLY A 197 -5.53 -11.60 8.48
N GLY A 198 -6.38 -12.13 7.61
CA GLY A 198 -7.13 -11.37 6.60
C GLY A 198 -6.55 -11.38 5.20
N LEU A 199 -5.27 -11.67 5.00
CA LEU A 199 -4.64 -11.82 3.68
C LEU A 199 -3.82 -13.11 3.61
N ASN A 200 -3.71 -13.66 2.42
CA ASN A 200 -2.77 -14.73 2.10
C ASN A 200 -1.39 -14.10 1.83
N TRP A 201 -0.37 -14.64 2.49
CA TRP A 201 1.01 -14.18 2.33
C TRP A 201 1.84 -15.11 1.45
N PRO A 202 2.84 -14.62 0.70
CA PRO A 202 3.28 -13.23 0.59
C PRO A 202 2.27 -12.35 -0.16
N TYR A 203 2.24 -11.04 0.16
CA TYR A 203 1.43 -10.09 -0.58
C TYR A 203 1.79 -10.12 -2.06
N THR A 204 0.81 -10.40 -2.90
CA THR A 204 1.00 -10.59 -4.32
C THR A 204 0.04 -9.69 -5.09
N GLU A 205 0.55 -9.03 -6.13
CA GLU A 205 -0.23 -8.23 -7.06
C GLU A 205 0.22 -8.46 -8.49
N GLY A 206 -0.63 -8.07 -9.43
CA GLY A 206 -0.37 -8.24 -10.85
C GLY A 206 -0.79 -7.05 -11.70
N LEU A 207 -0.13 -6.92 -12.84
CA LEU A 207 -0.46 -5.98 -13.91
C LEU A 207 -0.57 -6.73 -15.23
N ARG A 208 -1.41 -6.25 -16.16
CA ARG A 208 -1.27 -6.65 -17.55
C ARG A 208 0.08 -6.15 -18.08
N MET A 209 0.60 -6.80 -19.12
CA MET A 209 1.89 -6.42 -19.68
C MET A 209 1.88 -4.99 -20.23
N ASP A 210 0.80 -4.56 -20.90
CA ASP A 210 0.67 -3.18 -21.40
C ASP A 210 0.64 -2.14 -20.27
N GLU A 211 0.00 -2.44 -19.13
CA GLU A 211 0.03 -1.60 -17.93
C GLU A 211 1.44 -1.52 -17.34
N ALA A 212 2.12 -2.66 -17.25
CA ALA A 212 3.49 -2.72 -16.74
C ALA A 212 4.50 -2.00 -17.66
N MET A 213 4.26 -2.03 -18.96
CA MET A 213 5.09 -1.36 -19.97
C MET A 213 4.71 0.11 -20.18
N ASN A 214 3.62 0.60 -19.57
CA ASN A 214 3.21 1.99 -19.69
C ASN A 214 4.29 2.93 -19.12
N PRO A 215 4.61 4.06 -19.77
CA PRO A 215 5.62 5.02 -19.31
C PRO A 215 5.38 5.56 -17.89
N LEU A 216 4.14 5.57 -17.38
CA LEU A 216 3.81 6.03 -16.03
C LEU A 216 4.15 5.01 -14.95
N SER A 217 4.29 3.71 -15.29
CA SER A 217 4.65 2.67 -14.33
C SER A 217 6.10 2.83 -13.89
N LEU A 218 6.32 2.97 -12.57
CA LEU A 218 7.63 3.26 -11.99
C LEU A 218 8.01 2.19 -10.95
N LEU A 219 9.25 1.76 -10.95
CA LEU A 219 9.88 1.12 -9.79
C LEU A 219 10.58 2.20 -8.97
N ALA A 220 9.96 2.58 -7.87
CA ALA A 220 10.47 3.63 -7.00
C ALA A 220 11.46 3.05 -5.97
N VAL A 221 12.57 3.75 -5.79
CA VAL A 221 13.62 3.48 -4.81
C VAL A 221 13.84 4.67 -3.89
N GLY A 222 13.13 5.78 -4.13
CA GLY A 222 13.29 7.01 -3.39
C GLY A 222 12.03 7.84 -3.25
N LEU A 223 12.14 8.80 -2.34
CA LEU A 223 11.12 9.76 -1.96
C LEU A 223 11.80 11.08 -1.56
N TYR A 224 11.37 12.21 -2.12
CA TYR A 224 12.00 13.53 -1.88
C TYR A 224 13.52 13.54 -2.12
N GLY A 225 13.98 12.90 -3.21
CA GLY A 225 15.41 12.86 -3.57
C GLY A 225 16.28 11.96 -2.67
N LYS A 226 15.69 11.20 -1.75
CA LYS A 226 16.39 10.29 -0.83
C LYS A 226 15.85 8.87 -0.96
N THR A 227 16.60 7.88 -0.46
CA THR A 227 16.16 6.48 -0.42
C THR A 227 14.83 6.32 0.32
N LEU A 228 14.04 5.29 -0.05
CA LEU A 228 12.76 5.02 0.60
C LEU A 228 12.93 4.68 2.09
N MET A 229 11.95 5.11 2.88
CA MET A 229 11.76 4.58 4.24
C MET A 229 11.13 3.18 4.19
N ASN A 230 11.42 2.35 5.19
CA ASN A 230 10.89 0.98 5.28
C ASN A 230 9.36 0.94 5.18
N GLN A 231 8.66 1.80 5.93
CA GLN A 231 7.19 1.92 5.91
C GLN A 231 6.62 2.35 4.55
N ASN A 232 7.43 2.95 3.70
CA ASN A 232 7.05 3.33 2.35
C ASN A 232 7.36 2.26 1.30
N GLY A 233 7.91 1.10 1.71
CA GLY A 233 8.18 -0.05 0.84
C GLY A 233 9.62 -0.13 0.35
N ALA A 234 10.60 0.33 1.17
CA ALA A 234 12.02 0.16 0.85
C ALA A 234 12.40 -1.31 0.62
N PRO A 235 13.48 -1.59 -0.13
CA PRO A 235 14.28 -0.63 -0.88
C PRO A 235 13.72 -0.32 -2.26
N ILE A 236 12.73 -1.09 -2.74
CA ILE A 236 12.14 -0.96 -4.08
C ILE A 236 10.66 -1.31 -4.04
N ARG A 237 9.85 -0.48 -4.68
CA ARG A 237 8.40 -0.67 -4.75
C ARG A 237 7.83 -0.29 -6.10
N LEU A 238 6.63 -0.81 -6.39
CA LEU A 238 5.85 -0.41 -7.56
C LEU A 238 5.08 0.90 -7.27
N VAL A 239 4.99 1.76 -8.31
CA VAL A 239 4.09 2.92 -8.34
C VAL A 239 3.38 2.96 -9.70
N VAL A 240 2.05 2.83 -9.67
CA VAL A 240 1.15 2.91 -10.82
C VAL A 240 0.09 3.96 -10.50
N PRO A 241 0.25 5.22 -10.94
CA PRO A 241 -0.48 6.35 -10.37
C PRO A 241 -1.98 6.37 -10.69
N TRP A 242 -2.44 5.69 -11.74
CA TRP A 242 -3.85 5.62 -12.13
C TRP A 242 -4.65 4.48 -11.47
N LYS A 243 -3.96 3.62 -10.69
CA LYS A 243 -4.58 2.52 -9.94
C LYS A 243 -4.65 2.82 -8.46
N TYR A 244 -5.59 2.17 -7.77
CA TYR A 244 -5.65 2.25 -6.31
C TYR A 244 -4.36 1.77 -5.64
N GLY A 245 -4.05 2.38 -4.50
CA GLY A 245 -2.77 2.21 -3.80
C GLY A 245 -2.37 0.77 -3.48
N PHE A 246 -3.33 -0.13 -3.27
CA PHE A 246 -3.02 -1.52 -2.95
C PHE A 246 -2.39 -2.30 -4.12
N LYS A 247 -2.57 -1.85 -5.37
CA LYS A 247 -1.86 -2.41 -6.53
C LYS A 247 -0.34 -2.15 -6.51
N ASN A 248 0.11 -1.21 -5.70
CA ASN A 248 1.49 -0.76 -5.67
C ASN A 248 2.31 -1.59 -4.65
N VAL A 249 2.78 -2.76 -5.08
CA VAL A 249 3.56 -3.71 -4.27
C VAL A 249 4.77 -3.04 -3.65
N LYS A 250 4.98 -3.27 -2.35
CA LYS A 250 6.08 -2.72 -1.55
C LYS A 250 7.14 -3.77 -1.31
N SER A 251 8.39 -3.33 -1.10
CA SER A 251 9.51 -4.22 -0.72
C SER A 251 9.56 -5.48 -1.59
N ILE A 252 9.63 -5.25 -2.90
CA ILE A 252 9.53 -6.31 -3.93
C ILE A 252 10.72 -7.25 -3.84
N VAL A 253 10.44 -8.56 -3.80
CA VAL A 253 11.47 -9.63 -3.85
C VAL A 253 11.33 -10.53 -5.08
N ARG A 254 10.21 -10.45 -5.81
CA ARG A 254 9.99 -11.23 -7.01
C ARG A 254 9.19 -10.47 -8.04
N ILE A 255 9.57 -10.61 -9.31
CA ILE A 255 8.85 -10.20 -10.50
C ILE A 255 8.75 -11.43 -11.41
N ARG A 256 7.53 -11.85 -11.75
CA ARG A 256 7.29 -13.06 -12.54
C ARG A 256 6.45 -12.76 -13.75
N PHE A 257 6.88 -13.25 -14.92
CA PHE A 257 6.13 -13.16 -16.16
C PHE A 257 5.23 -14.38 -16.31
N VAL A 258 3.95 -14.17 -16.55
CA VAL A 258 2.95 -15.23 -16.66
C VAL A 258 2.01 -15.00 -17.85
N ASP A 259 1.39 -16.08 -18.34
CA ASP A 259 0.44 -16.06 -19.46
C ASP A 259 -1.03 -15.97 -19.00
N LYS A 260 -1.29 -16.13 -17.72
CA LYS A 260 -2.62 -16.05 -17.13
C LYS A 260 -2.67 -14.94 -16.09
N MET A 261 -3.84 -14.34 -15.93
CA MET A 261 -4.10 -13.38 -14.87
C MET A 261 -3.76 -14.02 -13.52
N PRO A 262 -2.80 -13.44 -12.77
CA PRO A 262 -2.42 -13.99 -11.46
C PRO A 262 -3.48 -13.65 -10.42
N ASN A 263 -3.58 -14.50 -9.41
CA ASN A 263 -4.32 -14.19 -8.20
C ASN A 263 -3.64 -13.06 -7.46
N THR A 264 -4.43 -12.16 -6.88
CA THR A 264 -3.91 -11.00 -6.15
C THR A 264 -4.45 -10.97 -4.73
N ALA A 265 -3.67 -10.45 -3.79
CA ALA A 265 -3.91 -10.58 -2.36
C ALA A 265 -5.32 -10.13 -1.94
N TRP A 266 -5.73 -8.94 -2.36
CA TRP A 266 -7.05 -8.41 -1.97
C TRP A 266 -8.20 -9.04 -2.78
N ASN A 267 -7.98 -9.37 -4.06
CA ASN A 267 -9.00 -10.05 -4.85
C ASN A 267 -9.28 -11.47 -4.31
N ASP A 268 -8.24 -12.21 -3.91
CA ASP A 268 -8.41 -13.51 -3.27
C ASP A 268 -9.13 -13.41 -1.92
N ALA A 269 -8.76 -12.41 -1.11
CA ALA A 269 -9.36 -12.23 0.22
C ALA A 269 -10.82 -11.78 0.16
N ASN A 270 -11.18 -10.93 -0.81
CA ASN A 270 -12.53 -10.38 -0.92
C ASN A 270 -12.86 -9.95 -2.36
N PRO A 271 -13.17 -10.89 -3.25
CA PRO A 271 -13.39 -10.64 -4.68
C PRO A 271 -14.61 -9.75 -4.96
N GLY A 272 -15.55 -9.65 -4.03
CA GLY A 272 -16.70 -8.76 -4.13
C GLY A 272 -16.37 -7.27 -3.92
N GLU A 273 -15.23 -6.98 -3.30
CA GLU A 273 -14.80 -5.63 -2.98
C GLU A 273 -13.61 -5.15 -3.82
N TYR A 274 -12.70 -6.06 -4.21
CA TYR A 274 -11.44 -5.74 -4.87
C TYR A 274 -11.28 -6.50 -6.17
N GLY A 275 -11.25 -5.78 -7.28
CA GLY A 275 -11.00 -6.36 -8.59
C GLY A 275 -9.51 -6.44 -8.95
N PHE A 276 -9.21 -7.14 -10.04
CA PHE A 276 -7.83 -7.27 -10.53
C PHE A 276 -7.27 -5.95 -11.06
N TYR A 277 -8.04 -5.22 -11.88
CA TYR A 277 -7.54 -3.99 -12.52
C TYR A 277 -7.38 -2.86 -11.53
N SER A 278 -8.35 -2.66 -10.66
CA SER A 278 -8.33 -1.66 -9.59
C SER A 278 -7.89 -0.27 -10.04
N ASN A 279 -8.37 0.13 -11.22
CA ASN A 279 -8.22 1.49 -11.72
C ASN A 279 -9.07 2.44 -10.87
N VAL A 280 -8.53 3.62 -10.56
CA VAL A 280 -9.30 4.65 -9.85
C VAL A 280 -10.50 5.04 -10.70
N ASN A 281 -11.70 4.76 -10.18
CA ASN A 281 -12.96 4.96 -10.88
C ASN A 281 -14.02 5.58 -9.95
N PRO A 282 -14.35 6.88 -10.12
CA PRO A 282 -15.35 7.56 -9.29
C PRO A 282 -16.79 7.07 -9.51
N THR A 283 -17.04 6.26 -10.55
CA THR A 283 -18.37 5.74 -10.89
C THR A 283 -18.61 4.29 -10.45
N LYS A 284 -17.61 3.67 -9.83
CA LYS A 284 -17.68 2.32 -9.25
C LYS A 284 -17.38 2.42 -7.76
N ASP A 285 -18.41 2.48 -6.95
CA ASP A 285 -18.27 2.52 -5.50
C ASP A 285 -17.73 1.21 -4.92
N HIS A 286 -17.02 1.32 -3.82
CA HIS A 286 -16.73 0.19 -2.96
C HIS A 286 -18.03 -0.19 -2.22
N PRO A 287 -18.30 -1.47 -1.91
CA PRO A 287 -19.54 -1.88 -1.25
C PRO A 287 -19.81 -1.16 0.09
N ARG A 288 -18.77 -0.63 0.75
CA ARG A 288 -18.87 0.01 2.07
C ARG A 288 -18.75 1.54 2.05
N TRP A 289 -18.30 2.15 0.95
CA TRP A 289 -18.16 3.61 0.81
C TRP A 289 -18.14 4.06 -0.63
N SER A 290 -18.41 5.35 -0.85
CA SER A 290 -18.36 5.93 -2.18
C SER A 290 -16.94 6.24 -2.64
N GLN A 291 -16.69 6.07 -3.95
CA GLN A 291 -15.45 6.44 -4.61
C GLN A 291 -15.55 7.80 -5.35
N ALA A 292 -16.72 8.45 -5.32
CA ALA A 292 -16.95 9.70 -6.04
C ALA A 292 -16.12 10.88 -5.54
N THR A 293 -15.70 10.82 -4.26
CA THR A 293 -14.88 11.86 -3.62
C THR A 293 -13.70 11.27 -2.91
N GLU A 294 -12.69 12.09 -2.66
CA GLU A 294 -11.48 11.72 -1.94
C GLU A 294 -11.08 12.79 -0.94
N ARG A 295 -10.44 12.36 0.11
CA ARG A 295 -9.90 13.20 1.17
C ARG A 295 -8.38 13.34 1.02
N ARG A 296 -7.89 14.55 0.76
CA ARG A 296 -6.45 14.82 0.72
C ARG A 296 -5.87 14.84 2.12
N ILE A 297 -4.92 13.95 2.40
CA ILE A 297 -4.16 13.97 3.67
C ILE A 297 -3.36 15.30 3.73
N PRO A 298 -3.27 15.99 4.88
CA PRO A 298 -3.72 15.58 6.22
C PRO A 298 -5.16 16.00 6.56
N SER A 299 -5.92 16.60 5.63
CA SER A 299 -7.27 17.07 5.92
C SER A 299 -8.20 15.92 6.27
N TYR A 300 -8.97 16.07 7.36
CA TYR A 300 -10.00 15.12 7.74
C TYR A 300 -11.39 15.48 7.22
N PHE A 301 -11.62 16.74 6.86
CA PHE A 301 -12.96 17.26 6.54
C PHE A 301 -13.11 17.74 5.09
N LYS A 302 -12.00 18.12 4.44
CA LYS A 302 -12.05 18.64 3.08
C LYS A 302 -11.94 17.49 2.08
N THR A 303 -13.01 17.28 1.31
CA THR A 303 -13.04 16.33 0.21
C THR A 303 -13.00 17.05 -1.14
N THR A 304 -12.48 16.35 -2.15
CA THR A 304 -12.48 16.78 -3.55
C THR A 304 -13.08 15.67 -4.41
N LYS A 305 -13.51 16.00 -5.63
CA LYS A 305 -14.00 14.99 -6.59
C LYS A 305 -12.85 14.08 -6.98
N THR A 306 -13.09 12.77 -6.96
CA THR A 306 -12.14 11.78 -7.50
C THR A 306 -12.12 11.87 -9.02
N LEU A 307 -10.94 11.91 -9.61
CA LEU A 307 -10.74 11.92 -11.06
C LEU A 307 -10.66 10.49 -11.60
N MET A 308 -11.27 10.24 -12.75
CA MET A 308 -11.13 8.97 -13.45
C MET A 308 -9.66 8.66 -13.72
N PHE A 309 -9.24 7.43 -13.48
CA PHE A 309 -7.82 7.03 -13.54
C PHE A 309 -6.91 7.94 -12.70
N ASN A 310 -7.43 8.49 -11.60
CA ASN A 310 -6.71 9.42 -10.73
C ASN A 310 -6.17 10.68 -11.46
N GLY A 311 -6.83 11.07 -12.56
CA GLY A 311 -6.43 12.20 -13.40
C GLY A 311 -5.44 11.86 -14.54
N TYR A 312 -5.20 10.58 -14.80
CA TYR A 312 -4.30 10.10 -15.87
C TYR A 312 -5.04 9.54 -17.08
N ALA A 313 -6.32 9.91 -17.28
CA ALA A 313 -7.15 9.37 -18.35
C ALA A 313 -6.53 9.54 -19.75
N ASP A 314 -5.94 10.70 -20.06
CA ASP A 314 -5.34 11.00 -21.35
C ASP A 314 -4.19 10.03 -21.71
N GLN A 315 -3.47 9.53 -20.69
CA GLN A 315 -2.31 8.66 -20.86
C GLN A 315 -2.67 7.17 -20.86
N VAL A 316 -3.81 6.80 -20.26
CA VAL A 316 -4.08 5.38 -19.96
C VAL A 316 -5.43 4.86 -20.44
N ALA A 317 -6.43 5.73 -20.71
CA ALA A 317 -7.79 5.28 -21.03
C ALA A 317 -7.84 4.39 -22.29
N SER A 318 -6.97 4.63 -23.27
CA SER A 318 -6.90 3.84 -24.50
C SER A 318 -6.57 2.36 -24.27
N MET A 319 -5.81 2.02 -23.22
CA MET A 319 -5.52 0.62 -22.84
C MET A 319 -6.78 -0.15 -22.42
N TYR A 320 -7.85 0.54 -22.05
CA TYR A 320 -9.09 -0.04 -21.55
C TYR A 320 -10.27 0.19 -22.52
N ALA A 321 -9.98 0.60 -23.78
CA ALA A 321 -11.02 0.82 -24.79
C ALA A 321 -11.86 -0.46 -24.99
N GLY A 322 -13.18 -0.33 -24.95
CA GLY A 322 -14.12 -1.46 -25.08
C GLY A 322 -14.31 -2.30 -23.78
N MET A 323 -13.60 -1.99 -22.70
CA MET A 323 -13.74 -2.68 -21.42
C MET A 323 -14.80 -2.00 -20.54
N ASP A 324 -15.75 -2.78 -20.02
CA ASP A 324 -16.66 -2.31 -18.98
C ASP A 324 -15.90 -2.18 -17.64
N LEU A 325 -15.54 -0.94 -17.28
CA LEU A 325 -14.76 -0.64 -16.08
C LEU A 325 -15.53 -0.75 -14.76
N LYS A 326 -16.83 -1.04 -14.80
CA LYS A 326 -17.61 -1.37 -13.60
C LYS A 326 -17.61 -2.86 -13.31
N LYS A 327 -17.45 -3.69 -14.33
CA LYS A 327 -17.27 -5.15 -14.20
C LYS A 327 -15.80 -5.53 -14.02
N ASN A 328 -14.92 -4.86 -14.76
CA ASN A 328 -13.48 -5.07 -14.74
C ASN A 328 -12.82 -3.98 -13.87
N TYR A 329 -13.03 -4.06 -12.58
CA TYR A 329 -12.48 -3.13 -11.59
C TYR A 329 -11.38 -3.75 -10.74
#